data_b345cda9af6d6c33859e246444f23939
#
_entry.id   b345cda9af6d6c33859e246444f23939
#
_cell.length_a   1.000
_cell.length_b   1.000
_cell.length_c   1.000
_cell.angle_alpha   90.00
_cell.angle_beta   90.00
_cell.angle_gamma   90.00
#
_symmetry.space_group_name_H-M   'P 1'
#
loop_
_entity.id
_entity.type
_entity.pdbx_description
1 polymer ?
#
loop_
_entity_poly.entity_id
_entity_poly.type
_entity_poly.pdbx_seq_one_letter_code
_entity_poly.pdbx_strand_id
1 'polypeptide(L)'
;MSEQEKGPGGMSRRDFLKLLGAAGTSVAFAPFVPWGKFMPNPSSAVLAKVPVILPDGTQANLNTFPVNHAEVITYPETADEVLNEEAFRKWQFIRLPEKFGGTRKDTSAFRGYSMICLHLWCLWKYWPDEGRMRGECPCHGSMYDVMTG
;
A
#
# COMPACT_ATOMS: atom_id res chain seq x y z
N MET A 1 -1.47 -60.00 -4.14
CA MET A 1 -1.43 -58.61 -4.64
C MET A 1 -2.85 -58.17 -4.82
N SER A 2 -3.41 -57.44 -3.86
CA SER A 2 -4.80 -56.97 -3.91
C SER A 2 -4.88 -55.69 -4.77
N GLU A 3 -5.47 -55.83 -5.94
CA GLU A 3 -5.88 -54.64 -6.73
C GLU A 3 -6.95 -53.88 -5.96
N GLN A 4 -6.59 -52.68 -5.53
CA GLN A 4 -7.57 -51.72 -4.97
C GLN A 4 -8.42 -51.23 -6.09
N GLU A 5 -9.69 -51.63 -6.12
CA GLU A 5 -10.72 -51.11 -7.00
C GLU A 5 -10.79 -49.58 -6.88
N LYS A 6 -10.45 -48.92 -7.98
CA LYS A 6 -10.73 -47.49 -8.17
C LYS A 6 -12.22 -47.34 -8.42
N GLY A 7 -12.95 -46.78 -7.47
CA GLY A 7 -14.28 -46.30 -7.71
C GLY A 7 -14.28 -45.20 -8.76
N PRO A 8 -15.36 -44.99 -9.54
CA PRO A 8 -15.41 -44.03 -10.62
C PRO A 8 -15.25 -42.58 -10.07
N GLY A 9 -14.10 -41.98 -10.32
CA GLY A 9 -13.81 -40.57 -10.05
C GLY A 9 -13.10 -40.22 -8.74
N GLY A 10 -12.72 -41.20 -7.90
CA GLY A 10 -12.06 -40.94 -6.63
C GLY A 10 -10.53 -41.10 -6.67
N MET A 11 -9.82 -40.11 -6.07
CA MET A 11 -8.39 -40.22 -5.82
C MET A 11 -8.12 -41.29 -4.76
N SER A 12 -7.10 -42.17 -4.97
CA SER A 12 -6.74 -43.17 -3.95
C SER A 12 -6.15 -42.48 -2.71
N ARG A 13 -6.30 -43.07 -1.52
CA ARG A 13 -5.69 -42.57 -0.27
C ARG A 13 -4.18 -42.35 -0.42
N ARG A 14 -3.50 -43.25 -1.14
CA ARG A 14 -2.08 -43.14 -1.40
C ARG A 14 -1.74 -41.96 -2.30
N ASP A 15 -2.53 -41.66 -3.33
CA ASP A 15 -2.30 -40.54 -4.23
C ASP A 15 -2.64 -39.24 -3.53
N PHE A 16 -3.66 -39.19 -2.68
CA PHE A 16 -3.97 -38.06 -1.82
C PHE A 16 -2.80 -37.74 -0.88
N LEU A 17 -2.22 -38.72 -0.20
CA LEU A 17 -1.08 -38.53 0.69
C LEU A 17 0.16 -38.06 -0.06
N LYS A 18 0.41 -38.58 -1.27
CA LYS A 18 1.50 -38.09 -2.13
C LYS A 18 1.29 -36.64 -2.53
N LEU A 19 0.07 -36.25 -2.94
CA LEU A 19 -0.27 -34.90 -3.30
C LEU A 19 -0.11 -33.96 -2.10
N LEU A 20 -0.59 -34.38 -0.92
CA LEU A 20 -0.47 -33.59 0.31
C LEU A 20 1.01 -33.40 0.70
N GLY A 21 1.81 -34.46 0.58
CA GLY A 21 3.26 -34.40 0.83
C GLY A 21 3.96 -33.44 -0.15
N ALA A 22 3.65 -33.55 -1.43
CA ALA A 22 4.20 -32.64 -2.45
C ALA A 22 3.80 -31.20 -2.20
N ALA A 23 2.53 -30.94 -1.89
CA ALA A 23 2.04 -29.59 -1.57
C ALA A 23 2.70 -29.04 -0.30
N GLY A 24 2.77 -29.83 0.76
CA GLY A 24 3.43 -29.44 2.02
C GLY A 24 4.91 -29.13 1.82
N THR A 25 5.61 -29.94 1.03
CA THR A 25 7.02 -29.71 0.69
C THR A 25 7.16 -28.39 -0.08
N SER A 26 6.30 -28.16 -1.08
CA SER A 26 6.33 -26.90 -1.87
C SER A 26 6.13 -25.68 -0.99
N VAL A 27 5.20 -25.73 -0.05
CA VAL A 27 4.96 -24.63 0.91
C VAL A 27 6.16 -24.43 1.84
N ALA A 28 6.78 -25.53 2.33
CA ALA A 28 7.94 -25.45 3.21
C ALA A 28 9.16 -24.83 2.51
N PHE A 29 9.33 -25.03 1.21
CA PHE A 29 10.43 -24.45 0.44
C PHE A 29 10.10 -23.09 -0.17
N ALA A 30 8.84 -22.65 -0.17
CA ALA A 30 8.42 -21.37 -0.70
C ALA A 30 9.24 -20.17 -0.16
N PRO A 31 9.59 -20.07 1.14
CA PRO A 31 10.39 -18.97 1.67
C PRO A 31 11.81 -18.89 1.09
N PHE A 32 12.34 -20.01 0.57
CA PHE A 32 13.70 -20.07 0.00
C PHE A 32 13.73 -19.70 -1.48
N VAL A 33 12.58 -19.58 -2.13
CA VAL A 33 12.50 -19.13 -3.52
C VAL A 33 12.70 -17.61 -3.55
N PRO A 34 13.63 -17.10 -4.35
CA PRO A 34 13.86 -15.65 -4.48
C PRO A 34 12.73 -14.99 -5.29
N TRP A 35 11.55 -14.89 -4.71
CA TRP A 35 10.34 -14.39 -5.35
C TRP A 35 10.52 -13.03 -5.99
N GLY A 36 11.38 -12.18 -5.41
CA GLY A 36 11.67 -10.86 -5.98
C GLY A 36 12.25 -10.88 -7.40
N LYS A 37 12.82 -12.03 -7.84
CA LYS A 37 13.29 -12.19 -9.22
C LYS A 37 12.16 -12.51 -10.21
N PHE A 38 11.04 -13.01 -9.72
CA PHE A 38 9.89 -13.42 -10.54
C PHE A 38 8.76 -12.38 -10.49
N MET A 39 8.79 -11.48 -9.50
CA MET A 39 7.82 -10.39 -9.42
C MET A 39 8.31 -9.23 -10.29
N PRO A 40 7.41 -8.62 -11.08
CA PRO A 40 7.75 -7.40 -11.78
C PRO A 40 8.20 -6.36 -10.75
N ASN A 41 9.40 -5.80 -10.95
CA ASN A 41 9.90 -4.75 -10.07
C ASN A 41 9.10 -3.46 -10.34
N PRO A 42 8.26 -3.00 -9.41
CA PRO A 42 7.47 -1.79 -9.62
C PRO A 42 8.35 -0.54 -9.80
N SER A 43 9.60 -0.57 -9.32
CA SER A 43 10.55 0.53 -9.52
C SER A 43 11.06 0.63 -10.96
N SER A 44 10.91 -0.42 -11.77
CA SER A 44 11.25 -0.38 -13.20
C SER A 44 10.11 0.15 -14.07
N ALA A 45 8.88 0.22 -13.53
CA ALA A 45 7.81 0.93 -14.19
C ALA A 45 8.11 2.43 -14.11
N VAL A 46 8.48 3.02 -15.23
CA VAL A 46 8.61 4.48 -15.34
C VAL A 46 7.19 5.04 -15.25
N LEU A 47 6.75 5.28 -14.03
CA LEU A 47 5.49 5.98 -13.81
C LEU A 47 5.66 7.39 -14.38
N ALA A 48 4.76 7.80 -15.26
CA ALA A 48 4.75 9.15 -15.78
C ALA A 48 4.67 10.13 -14.60
N LYS A 49 5.58 11.10 -14.56
CA LYS A 49 5.50 12.18 -13.58
C LYS A 49 4.27 13.02 -13.92
N VAL A 50 3.28 12.99 -13.05
CA VAL A 50 2.08 13.79 -13.17
C VAL A 50 2.03 14.80 -12.02
N PRO A 51 1.46 16.00 -12.24
CA PRO A 51 1.28 16.96 -11.17
C PRO A 51 0.34 16.39 -10.11
N VAL A 52 0.57 16.75 -8.86
CA VAL A 52 -0.36 16.44 -7.76
C VAL A 52 -1.52 17.44 -7.84
N ILE A 53 -2.71 16.93 -8.07
CA ILE A 53 -3.95 17.74 -8.10
C ILE A 53 -4.62 17.60 -6.73
N LEU A 54 -4.98 18.75 -6.15
CA LEU A 54 -5.69 18.83 -4.89
C LEU A 54 -7.20 18.63 -5.10
N PRO A 55 -7.97 18.36 -4.04
CA PRO A 55 -9.42 18.16 -4.15
C PRO A 55 -10.19 19.36 -4.75
N ASP A 56 -9.63 20.57 -4.68
CA ASP A 56 -10.17 21.76 -5.30
C ASP A 56 -9.85 21.93 -6.80
N GLY A 57 -9.17 20.93 -7.39
CA GLY A 57 -8.74 20.93 -8.79
C GLY A 57 -7.47 21.74 -9.05
N THR A 58 -6.86 22.36 -8.04
CA THR A 58 -5.62 23.11 -8.18
C THR A 58 -4.39 22.21 -8.11
N GLN A 59 -3.31 22.61 -8.77
CA GLN A 59 -2.04 21.90 -8.65
C GLN A 59 -1.33 22.30 -7.36
N ALA A 60 -0.93 21.29 -6.58
CA ALA A 60 -0.12 21.50 -5.38
C ALA A 60 1.23 22.14 -5.73
N ASN A 61 1.59 23.21 -5.03
CA ASN A 61 2.89 23.85 -5.16
C ASN A 61 3.39 24.39 -3.82
N LEU A 62 4.69 24.73 -3.79
CA LEU A 62 5.37 25.21 -2.57
C LEU A 62 4.82 26.50 -1.99
N ASN A 63 4.20 27.34 -2.83
CA ASN A 63 3.72 28.65 -2.39
C ASN A 63 2.30 28.60 -1.82
N THR A 64 1.49 27.68 -2.34
CA THR A 64 0.05 27.61 -2.01
C THR A 64 -0.25 26.52 -0.98
N PHE A 65 0.56 25.46 -0.91
CA PHE A 65 0.31 24.38 0.03
C PHE A 65 0.99 24.67 1.40
N PRO A 66 0.22 24.82 2.49
CA PRO A 66 0.76 25.25 3.77
C PRO A 66 1.77 24.27 4.39
N VAL A 67 2.71 24.79 5.20
CA VAL A 67 3.62 23.97 6.02
C VAL A 67 2.82 23.26 7.12
N ASN A 68 3.17 22.03 7.44
CA ASN A 68 2.50 21.19 8.43
C ASN A 68 1.01 20.96 8.09
N HIS A 69 0.74 20.69 6.82
CA HIS A 69 -0.61 20.48 6.30
C HIS A 69 -0.69 19.23 5.47
N ALA A 70 -1.84 18.60 5.44
CA ALA A 70 -2.09 17.41 4.63
C ALA A 70 -3.44 17.49 3.92
N GLU A 71 -3.46 17.01 2.69
CA GLU A 71 -4.68 16.84 1.90
C GLU A 71 -4.77 15.40 1.41
N VAL A 72 -6.00 14.95 1.23
CA VAL A 72 -6.28 13.66 0.59
C VAL A 72 -6.33 13.86 -0.90
N ILE A 73 -5.45 13.18 -1.61
CA ILE A 73 -5.44 13.17 -3.08
C ILE A 73 -5.85 11.81 -3.61
N THR A 74 -6.39 11.81 -4.83
CA THR A 74 -6.71 10.58 -5.57
C THR A 74 -5.59 10.32 -6.59
N TYR A 75 -4.97 9.12 -6.52
CA TYR A 75 -3.92 8.75 -7.47
C TYR A 75 -3.84 7.23 -7.68
N PRO A 76 -3.72 6.76 -8.92
CA PRO A 76 -3.94 7.52 -10.16
C PRO A 76 -5.41 7.88 -10.32
N GLU A 77 -5.66 9.12 -10.80
CA GLU A 77 -6.99 9.58 -11.13
C GLU A 77 -7.42 9.02 -12.49
N THR A 78 -8.69 8.67 -12.62
CA THR A 78 -9.29 8.12 -13.84
C THR A 78 -10.53 8.91 -14.22
N ALA A 79 -11.02 8.70 -15.45
CA ALA A 79 -12.28 9.28 -15.90
C ALA A 79 -13.52 8.65 -15.21
N ASP A 80 -13.36 7.53 -14.54
CA ASP A 80 -14.41 6.85 -13.80
C ASP A 80 -14.41 7.32 -12.34
N GLU A 81 -15.43 8.10 -11.98
CA GLU A 81 -15.58 8.66 -10.63
C GLU A 81 -15.73 7.57 -9.56
N VAL A 82 -16.38 6.45 -9.89
CA VAL A 82 -16.57 5.33 -8.94
C VAL A 82 -15.22 4.71 -8.58
N LEU A 83 -14.35 4.53 -9.57
CA LEU A 83 -12.99 4.02 -9.33
C LEU A 83 -12.15 5.01 -8.51
N ASN A 84 -12.37 6.31 -8.69
CA ASN A 84 -11.63 7.32 -7.92
C ASN A 84 -12.00 7.33 -6.43
N GLU A 85 -13.16 6.81 -6.06
CA GLU A 85 -13.56 6.65 -4.65
C GLU A 85 -12.99 5.41 -3.98
N GLU A 86 -12.32 4.53 -4.71
CA GLU A 86 -11.67 3.36 -4.11
C GLU A 86 -10.58 3.76 -3.10
N ALA A 87 -10.58 3.10 -1.95
CA ALA A 87 -9.63 3.34 -0.87
C ALA A 87 -8.16 3.22 -1.32
N PHE A 88 -7.87 2.31 -2.27
CA PHE A 88 -6.52 2.09 -2.81
C PHE A 88 -5.98 3.27 -3.63
N ARG A 89 -6.83 4.20 -4.02
CA ARG A 89 -6.48 5.41 -4.77
C ARG A 89 -6.34 6.64 -3.88
N LYS A 90 -6.66 6.52 -2.58
CA LYS A 90 -6.58 7.65 -1.64
C LYS A 90 -5.20 7.70 -0.99
N TRP A 91 -4.59 8.86 -1.07
CA TRP A 91 -3.27 9.13 -0.53
C TRP A 91 -3.29 10.36 0.37
N GLN A 92 -2.53 10.32 1.47
CA GLN A 92 -2.21 11.51 2.25
C GLN A 92 -1.03 12.20 1.58
N PHE A 93 -1.27 13.39 1.03
CA PHE A 93 -0.23 14.28 0.55
C PHE A 93 0.07 15.31 1.64
N ILE A 94 1.28 15.26 2.20
CA ILE A 94 1.65 15.97 3.41
C ILE A 94 2.78 16.91 3.10
N ARG A 95 2.65 18.20 3.43
CA ARG A 95 3.80 19.08 3.60
C ARG A 95 4.29 18.96 5.03
N LEU A 96 5.55 18.60 5.18
CA LEU A 96 6.14 18.33 6.47
C LEU A 96 6.03 19.51 7.44
N PRO A 97 6.04 19.28 8.76
CA PRO A 97 6.29 20.30 9.75
C PRO A 97 7.64 20.99 9.53
N GLU A 98 7.82 22.19 10.03
CA GLU A 98 9.08 22.94 9.91
C GLU A 98 10.25 22.15 10.46
N LYS A 99 10.11 21.54 11.64
CA LYS A 99 11.14 20.72 12.30
C LYS A 99 11.63 19.53 11.47
N PHE A 100 10.81 19.08 10.50
CA PHE A 100 11.12 17.98 9.58
C PHE A 100 11.47 18.46 8.16
N GLY A 101 11.59 19.78 7.98
CA GLY A 101 12.04 20.36 6.73
C GLY A 101 10.92 20.80 5.78
N GLY A 102 9.70 21.04 6.29
CA GLY A 102 8.58 21.54 5.49
C GLY A 102 8.78 22.92 4.89
N THR A 103 9.76 23.69 5.34
CA THR A 103 10.18 24.99 4.78
C THR A 103 11.14 24.90 3.60
N ARG A 104 11.63 23.69 3.27
CA ARG A 104 12.50 23.47 2.11
C ARG A 104 11.77 23.89 0.81
N LYS A 105 12.55 24.37 -0.15
CA LYS A 105 12.04 24.85 -1.44
C LYS A 105 12.12 23.80 -2.56
N ASP A 106 12.03 22.53 -2.18
CA ASP A 106 12.09 21.40 -3.10
C ASP A 106 11.10 20.30 -2.71
N THR A 107 11.04 19.26 -3.48
CA THR A 107 10.13 18.11 -3.26
C THR A 107 10.38 17.37 -1.94
N SER A 108 11.54 17.54 -1.32
CA SER A 108 11.86 16.92 -0.03
C SER A 108 11.02 17.45 1.14
N ALA A 109 10.35 18.61 0.93
CA ALA A 109 9.40 19.18 1.89
C ALA A 109 8.09 18.38 1.98
N PHE A 110 7.86 17.46 1.05
CA PHE A 110 6.59 16.72 0.94
C PHE A 110 6.77 15.22 1.17
N ARG A 111 5.67 14.58 1.56
CA ARG A 111 5.53 13.13 1.62
C ARG A 111 4.17 12.74 1.05
N GLY A 112 4.13 11.58 0.40
CA GLY A 112 2.91 10.95 -0.08
C GLY A 112 2.82 9.52 0.44
N TYR A 113 1.75 9.19 1.14
CA TYR A 113 1.52 7.86 1.69
C TYR A 113 0.14 7.35 1.31
N SER A 114 0.05 6.06 0.99
CA SER A 114 -1.26 5.42 0.90
C SER A 114 -1.99 5.57 2.24
N MET A 115 -3.28 5.89 2.18
CA MET A 115 -4.09 6.00 3.40
C MET A 115 -4.46 4.66 4.00
N ILE A 116 -4.14 3.55 3.35
CA ILE A 116 -4.53 2.22 3.81
C ILE A 116 -3.68 1.81 5.01
N CYS A 117 -4.33 1.60 6.15
CA CYS A 117 -3.74 1.07 7.35
C CYS A 117 -3.36 -0.41 7.15
N LEU A 118 -2.10 -0.77 7.42
CA LEU A 118 -1.59 -2.13 7.26
C LEU A 118 -2.23 -3.14 8.22
N HIS A 119 -2.91 -2.67 9.27
CA HIS A 119 -3.56 -3.58 10.23
C HIS A 119 -4.80 -4.25 9.64
N LEU A 120 -5.86 -3.48 9.32
CA LEU A 120 -7.13 -3.98 8.78
C LEU A 120 -7.73 -3.03 7.74
N TRP A 121 -6.88 -2.39 6.95
CA TRP A 121 -7.23 -1.58 5.77
C TRP A 121 -8.15 -0.38 6.03
N CYS A 122 -8.27 0.09 7.28
CA CYS A 122 -8.90 1.37 7.56
C CYS A 122 -8.10 2.51 6.94
N LEU A 123 -8.74 3.64 6.69
CA LEU A 123 -8.04 4.84 6.22
C LEU A 123 -7.51 5.63 7.42
N TRP A 124 -6.20 5.84 7.46
CA TRP A 124 -5.56 6.67 8.48
C TRP A 124 -5.48 8.13 8.05
N LYS A 125 -5.29 9.04 9.01
CA LYS A 125 -5.15 10.47 8.78
C LYS A 125 -3.88 11.02 9.40
N TYR A 126 -3.34 12.07 8.78
CA TYR A 126 -2.29 12.89 9.37
C TYR A 126 -2.89 13.88 10.37
N TRP A 127 -2.25 14.04 11.51
CA TRP A 127 -2.60 15.00 12.55
C TRP A 127 -1.49 16.04 12.71
N PRO A 128 -1.75 17.31 12.35
CA PRO A 128 -0.75 18.37 12.37
C PRO A 128 -0.49 18.96 13.77
N ASP A 129 -1.27 18.58 14.79
CA ASP A 129 -1.16 19.12 16.13
C ASP A 129 0.27 18.98 16.68
N GLU A 130 0.81 20.01 17.34
CA GLU A 130 2.20 20.03 17.84
C GLU A 130 2.58 18.82 18.68
N GLY A 131 1.65 18.29 19.47
CA GLY A 131 1.85 17.09 20.28
C GLY A 131 1.79 15.77 19.49
N ARG A 132 1.33 15.79 18.26
CA ARG A 132 1.12 14.58 17.42
C ARG A 132 2.07 14.56 16.24
N MET A 133 1.87 15.41 15.25
CA MET A 133 2.64 15.45 13.98
C MET A 133 2.93 14.07 13.42
N ARG A 134 1.92 13.22 13.39
CA ARG A 134 2.00 11.81 12.96
C ARG A 134 0.70 11.37 12.29
N GLY A 135 0.75 10.26 11.56
CA GLY A 135 -0.43 9.56 11.08
C GLY A 135 -1.06 8.73 12.19
N GLU A 136 -2.39 8.71 12.27
CA GLU A 136 -3.13 7.84 13.18
C GLU A 136 -4.29 7.17 12.46
N CYS A 137 -4.47 5.88 12.72
CA CYS A 137 -5.61 5.13 12.24
C CYS A 137 -6.73 5.18 13.28
N PRO A 138 -7.94 5.66 12.92
CA PRO A 138 -9.04 5.81 13.87
C PRO A 138 -9.62 4.47 14.33
N CYS A 139 -9.39 3.37 13.61
CA CYS A 139 -10.01 2.09 13.93
C CYS A 139 -9.39 1.44 15.18
N HIS A 140 -8.06 1.37 15.26
CA HIS A 140 -7.39 0.68 16.36
C HIS A 140 -6.13 1.42 16.86
N GLY A 141 -5.96 2.68 16.48
CA GLY A 141 -4.87 3.52 17.00
C GLY A 141 -3.48 3.23 16.43
N SER A 142 -3.35 2.54 15.29
CA SER A 142 -2.05 2.40 14.63
C SER A 142 -1.47 3.79 14.34
N MET A 143 -0.19 3.98 14.66
CA MET A 143 0.52 5.25 14.46
C MET A 143 1.58 5.12 13.38
N TYR A 144 1.74 6.18 12.59
CA TYR A 144 2.65 6.25 11.46
C TYR A 144 3.55 7.47 11.60
N ASP A 145 4.84 7.25 11.49
CA ASP A 145 5.82 8.34 11.48
C ASP A 145 5.73 9.12 10.16
N VAL A 146 5.73 10.46 10.24
CA VAL A 146 5.57 11.30 9.05
C VAL A 146 6.78 11.29 8.12
N MET A 147 7.94 10.84 8.59
CA MET A 147 9.16 10.77 7.79
C MET A 147 9.34 9.42 7.11
N THR A 148 8.90 8.35 7.75
CA THR A 148 9.17 6.97 7.31
C THR A 148 7.93 6.16 6.95
N GLY A 149 6.75 6.55 7.40
CA GLY A 149 5.49 5.84 7.20
C GLY A 149 5.08 4.96 8.36
#